data_c7e51e4418b0002bf13875fcf9e80697
#
_entry.id   c7e51e4418b0002bf13875fcf9e80697
#
_cell.length_a   1.000
_cell.length_b   1.000
_cell.length_c   1.000
_cell.angle_alpha   90.00
_cell.angle_beta   90.00
_cell.angle_gamma   90.00
#
_symmetry.space_group_name_H-M   'P 1'
#
loop_
_entity.id
_entity.type
_entity.pdbx_description
1 polymer ?
#
loop_
_entity_poly.entity_id
_entity_poly.type
_entity_poly.pdbx_seq_one_letter_code
_entity_poly.pdbx_strand_id
1 'polypeptide(L)'
;MSISLGMCFLSAAFTERIGLHAILGAFIMGIAFGDSVHLHEKAREIIHQFVTNIFAPLFFLTLGLKVNFIQNFDVTLVAVVLFLAVFCKLLGASLGAYLGGLSKRESLAVGFGMNARGAMEIILGTLALNAGLIDEKMFVALVVMAIVTSMMSGPLMKKMLD
;
A
#
# COMPACT_ATOMS: atom_id res chain seq x y z
N MET A 1 8.25 23.93 -2.54
CA MET A 1 7.04 23.18 -2.83
C MET A 1 6.81 22.95 -4.33
N SER A 2 6.68 23.98 -5.15
CA SER A 2 6.45 23.82 -6.61
C SER A 2 7.56 23.08 -7.34
N ILE A 3 8.82 23.30 -6.97
CA ILE A 3 9.98 22.62 -7.57
C ILE A 3 9.95 21.12 -7.25
N SER A 4 9.67 20.74 -6.01
CA SER A 4 9.62 19.32 -5.60
C SER A 4 8.51 18.56 -6.33
N LEU A 5 7.33 19.15 -6.44
CA LEU A 5 6.22 18.58 -7.21
C LEU A 5 6.57 18.51 -8.70
N GLY A 6 7.17 19.58 -9.27
CA GLY A 6 7.61 19.59 -10.65
C GLY A 6 8.62 18.48 -10.95
N MET A 7 9.58 18.25 -10.06
CA MET A 7 10.56 17.16 -10.23
C MET A 7 9.92 15.77 -10.09
N CYS A 8 8.92 15.58 -9.23
CA CYS A 8 8.15 14.34 -9.17
C CYS A 8 7.42 14.07 -10.51
N PHE A 9 6.78 15.08 -11.09
CA PHE A 9 6.12 14.93 -12.39
C PHE A 9 7.11 14.69 -13.54
N LEU A 10 8.25 15.38 -13.54
CA LEU A 10 9.30 15.14 -14.53
C LEU A 10 9.89 13.74 -14.45
N SER A 11 10.14 13.24 -13.23
CA SER A 11 10.61 11.88 -12.99
C SER A 11 9.58 10.84 -13.43
N ALA A 12 8.29 11.08 -13.15
CA ALA A 12 7.20 10.24 -13.62
C ALA A 12 7.14 10.20 -15.16
N ALA A 13 7.22 11.36 -15.83
CA ALA A 13 7.21 11.44 -17.28
C ALA A 13 8.46 10.80 -17.92
N PHE A 14 9.60 10.91 -17.26
CA PHE A 14 10.84 10.26 -17.72
C PHE A 14 10.76 8.74 -17.65
N THR A 15 10.29 8.20 -16.52
CA THR A 15 10.13 6.73 -16.38
C THR A 15 9.14 6.19 -17.39
N GLU A 16 8.04 6.89 -17.65
CA GLU A 16 7.06 6.47 -18.65
C GLU A 16 7.65 6.44 -20.08
N ARG A 17 8.50 7.39 -20.42
CA ARG A 17 9.19 7.39 -21.74
C ARG A 17 10.16 6.23 -21.94
N ILE A 18 10.78 5.72 -20.89
CA ILE A 18 11.70 4.58 -20.97
C ILE A 18 10.98 3.23 -20.81
N GLY A 19 9.63 3.23 -20.82
CA GLY A 19 8.82 2.00 -20.72
C GLY A 19 8.59 1.51 -19.29
N LEU A 20 8.96 2.30 -18.29
CA LEU A 20 8.62 2.06 -16.89
C LEU A 20 7.40 2.87 -16.50
N HIS A 21 6.62 2.37 -15.54
CA HIS A 21 5.42 3.08 -15.10
C HIS A 21 5.74 4.40 -14.41
N ALA A 22 5.01 5.47 -14.73
CA ALA A 22 5.15 6.81 -14.16
C ALA A 22 5.18 6.84 -12.62
N ILE A 23 4.42 5.94 -11.99
CA ILE A 23 4.34 5.78 -10.53
C ILE A 23 5.70 5.49 -9.91
N LEU A 24 6.55 4.67 -10.56
CA LEU A 24 7.88 4.33 -10.05
C LEU A 24 8.79 5.56 -10.01
N GLY A 25 8.77 6.38 -11.05
CA GLY A 25 9.54 7.62 -11.10
C GLY A 25 9.11 8.62 -10.03
N ALA A 26 7.79 8.83 -9.88
CA ALA A 26 7.25 9.69 -8.84
C ALA A 26 7.62 9.19 -7.43
N PHE A 27 7.56 7.88 -7.20
CA PHE A 27 7.86 7.25 -5.92
C PHE A 27 9.35 7.40 -5.54
N ILE A 28 10.27 7.09 -6.46
CA ILE A 28 11.72 7.23 -6.23
C ILE A 28 12.06 8.70 -5.92
N MET A 29 11.50 9.63 -6.69
CA MET A 29 11.71 11.05 -6.44
C MET A 29 11.10 11.49 -5.11
N GLY A 30 9.94 10.93 -4.73
CA GLY A 30 9.29 11.18 -3.45
C GLY A 30 10.15 10.74 -2.27
N ILE A 31 10.83 9.59 -2.35
CA ILE A 31 11.79 9.12 -1.33
C ILE A 31 12.96 10.09 -1.22
N ALA A 32 13.55 10.48 -2.36
CA ALA A 32 14.69 11.40 -2.38
C ALA A 32 14.37 12.77 -1.74
N PHE A 33 13.14 13.27 -1.92
CA PHE A 33 12.69 14.49 -1.27
C PHE A 33 12.26 14.28 0.18
N GLY A 34 11.70 13.10 0.50
CA GLY A 34 11.27 12.76 1.86
C GLY A 34 12.40 12.79 2.86
N ASP A 35 13.61 12.41 2.44
CA ASP A 35 14.83 12.39 3.27
C ASP A 35 15.61 13.72 3.22
N SER A 36 15.12 14.70 2.44
CA SER A 36 15.80 15.99 2.27
C SER A 36 15.60 16.91 3.46
N VAL A 37 16.69 17.29 4.12
CA VAL A 37 16.75 18.26 5.22
C VAL A 37 16.29 19.67 4.80
N HIS A 38 16.24 19.95 3.50
CA HIS A 38 15.91 21.25 2.94
C HIS A 38 14.40 21.48 2.74
N LEU A 39 13.56 20.47 2.92
CA LEU A 39 12.11 20.65 2.88
C LEU A 39 11.61 21.13 4.24
N HIS A 40 11.20 22.40 4.31
CA HIS A 40 10.57 22.95 5.51
C HIS A 40 9.38 22.08 5.94
N GLU A 41 9.26 21.81 7.23
CA GLU A 41 8.17 20.99 7.80
C GLU A 41 6.78 21.47 7.36
N LYS A 42 6.57 22.79 7.29
CA LYS A 42 5.32 23.38 6.78
C LYS A 42 4.99 22.96 5.34
N ALA A 43 6.01 22.87 4.46
CA ALA A 43 5.79 22.45 3.08
C ALA A 43 5.44 20.96 3.01
N ARG A 44 6.08 20.13 3.85
CA ARG A 44 5.77 18.70 3.98
C ARG A 44 4.33 18.48 4.47
N GLU A 45 3.93 19.25 5.49
CA GLU A 45 2.57 19.17 6.05
C GLU A 45 1.50 19.59 5.04
N ILE A 46 1.71 20.67 4.28
CA ILE A 46 0.79 21.10 3.23
C ILE A 46 0.67 20.05 2.13
N ILE A 47 1.79 19.46 1.69
CA ILE A 47 1.78 18.38 0.68
C ILE A 47 1.01 17.17 1.23
N HIS A 48 1.29 16.77 2.47
CA HIS A 48 0.61 15.65 3.11
C HIS A 48 -0.91 15.89 3.21
N GLN A 49 -1.34 17.05 3.67
CA GLN A 49 -2.77 17.40 3.76
C GLN A 49 -3.43 17.41 2.38
N PHE A 50 -2.77 17.96 1.37
CA PHE A 50 -3.30 18.01 0.01
C PHE A 50 -3.44 16.60 -0.59
N VAL A 51 -2.44 15.75 -0.41
CA VAL A 51 -2.47 14.35 -0.86
C VAL A 51 -3.57 13.58 -0.13
N THR A 52 -3.63 13.69 1.19
CA THR A 52 -4.58 12.91 2.01
C THR A 52 -6.02 13.36 1.82
N ASN A 53 -6.26 14.67 1.68
CA ASN A 53 -7.62 15.21 1.63
C ASN A 53 -8.21 15.27 0.22
N ILE A 54 -7.38 15.29 -0.81
CA ILE A 54 -7.84 15.45 -2.20
C ILE A 54 -7.43 14.27 -3.07
N PHE A 55 -6.13 13.99 -3.21
CA PHE A 55 -5.67 12.98 -4.16
C PHE A 55 -6.01 11.55 -3.73
N ALA A 56 -5.87 11.21 -2.47
CA ALA A 56 -6.18 9.87 -2.00
C ALA A 56 -7.68 9.53 -2.16
N PRO A 57 -8.63 10.38 -1.74
CA PRO A 57 -10.05 10.14 -2.01
C PRO A 57 -10.37 10.03 -3.50
N LEU A 58 -9.83 10.91 -4.35
CA LEU A 58 -10.05 10.86 -5.80
C LEU A 58 -9.50 9.57 -6.42
N PHE A 59 -8.32 9.12 -5.96
CA PHE A 59 -7.73 7.85 -6.40
C PHE A 59 -8.65 6.67 -6.08
N PHE A 60 -9.10 6.55 -4.83
CA PHE A 60 -9.99 5.46 -4.43
C PHE A 60 -11.37 5.54 -5.11
N LEU A 61 -11.90 6.75 -5.31
CA LEU A 61 -13.13 6.95 -6.05
C LEU A 61 -12.99 6.46 -7.51
N THR A 62 -11.89 6.82 -8.17
CA THR A 62 -11.62 6.40 -9.56
C THR A 62 -11.51 4.89 -9.68
N LEU A 63 -10.88 4.23 -8.70
CA LEU A 63 -10.81 2.77 -8.64
C LEU A 63 -12.19 2.14 -8.46
N GLY A 64 -12.99 2.68 -7.54
CA GLY A 64 -14.35 2.20 -7.29
C GLY A 64 -15.27 2.32 -8.50
N LEU A 65 -15.04 3.33 -9.37
CA LEU A 65 -15.80 3.51 -10.60
C LEU A 65 -15.35 2.60 -11.76
N LYS A 66 -14.08 2.19 -11.76
CA LYS A 66 -13.52 1.34 -12.83
C LYS A 66 -13.89 -0.13 -12.73
N VAL A 67 -14.11 -0.63 -11.54
CA VAL A 67 -14.34 -2.05 -11.29
C VAL A 67 -15.66 -2.26 -10.58
N ASN A 68 -16.48 -3.16 -11.11
CA ASN A 68 -17.73 -3.55 -10.47
C ASN A 68 -17.46 -4.55 -9.35
N PHE A 69 -17.29 -4.03 -8.12
CA PHE A 69 -16.98 -4.85 -6.95
C PHE A 69 -18.07 -5.89 -6.65
N ILE A 70 -19.34 -5.60 -6.91
CA ILE A 70 -20.46 -6.50 -6.60
C ILE A 70 -20.46 -7.72 -7.53
N GLN A 71 -20.25 -7.51 -8.83
CA GLN A 71 -20.26 -8.59 -9.83
C GLN A 71 -18.98 -9.43 -9.78
N ASN A 72 -17.86 -8.81 -9.44
CA ASN A 72 -16.54 -9.47 -9.40
C ASN A 72 -16.15 -9.98 -8.02
N PHE A 73 -17.06 -9.97 -7.04
CA PHE A 73 -16.78 -10.46 -5.69
C PHE A 73 -16.90 -11.99 -5.64
N ASP A 74 -15.77 -12.66 -5.61
CA ASP A 74 -15.68 -14.11 -5.41
C ASP A 74 -15.24 -14.43 -3.99
N VAL A 75 -16.16 -14.94 -3.16
CA VAL A 75 -15.93 -15.24 -1.74
C VAL A 75 -14.77 -16.23 -1.57
N THR A 76 -14.69 -17.23 -2.44
CA THR A 76 -13.66 -18.27 -2.36
C THR A 76 -12.29 -17.68 -2.64
N LEU A 77 -12.18 -16.88 -3.71
CA LEU A 77 -10.94 -16.23 -4.09
C LEU A 77 -10.48 -15.24 -3.01
N VAL A 78 -11.41 -14.42 -2.50
CA VAL A 78 -11.12 -13.47 -1.40
C VAL A 78 -10.63 -14.19 -0.17
N ALA A 79 -11.29 -15.29 0.24
CA ALA A 79 -10.90 -16.07 1.41
C ALA A 79 -9.50 -16.71 1.26
N VAL A 80 -9.20 -17.28 0.10
CA VAL A 80 -7.89 -17.86 -0.19
C VAL A 80 -6.80 -16.81 -0.19
N VAL A 81 -7.00 -15.70 -0.90
CA VAL A 81 -6.02 -14.60 -0.96
C VAL A 81 -5.79 -14.01 0.42
N LEU A 82 -6.85 -13.75 1.18
CA LEU A 82 -6.76 -13.21 2.54
C LEU A 82 -6.02 -14.18 3.48
N PHE A 83 -6.38 -15.47 3.45
CA PHE A 83 -5.73 -16.47 4.27
C PHE A 83 -4.23 -16.58 3.98
N LEU A 84 -3.86 -16.72 2.71
CA LEU A 84 -2.46 -16.81 2.30
C LEU A 84 -1.69 -15.53 2.69
N ALA A 85 -2.28 -14.36 2.41
CA ALA A 85 -1.65 -13.09 2.70
C ALA A 85 -1.37 -12.89 4.20
N VAL A 86 -2.37 -13.18 5.06
CA VAL A 86 -2.24 -13.05 6.52
C VAL A 86 -1.29 -14.11 7.06
N PHE A 87 -1.49 -15.37 6.69
CA PHE A 87 -0.77 -16.50 7.25
C PHE A 87 0.73 -16.44 6.91
N CYS A 88 1.08 -16.26 5.64
CA CYS A 88 2.48 -16.22 5.21
C CYS A 88 3.23 -15.05 5.85
N LYS A 89 2.59 -13.88 5.89
CA LYS A 89 3.23 -12.68 6.44
C LYS A 89 3.34 -12.73 7.96
N LEU A 90 2.29 -13.20 8.64
CA LEU A 90 2.29 -13.39 10.08
C LEU A 90 3.38 -14.39 10.50
N LEU A 91 3.47 -15.54 9.84
CA LEU A 91 4.51 -16.53 10.12
C LEU A 91 5.90 -15.97 9.85
N GLY A 92 6.13 -15.42 8.66
CA GLY A 92 7.44 -14.92 8.28
C GLY A 92 7.94 -13.79 9.18
N ALA A 93 7.10 -12.79 9.44
CA ALA A 93 7.46 -11.66 10.29
C ALA A 93 7.60 -12.04 11.77
N SER A 94 6.71 -12.89 12.29
CA SER A 94 6.80 -13.36 13.68
C SER A 94 8.03 -14.26 13.91
N LEU A 95 8.33 -15.16 12.98
CA LEU A 95 9.52 -16.00 13.06
C LEU A 95 10.79 -15.16 12.97
N GLY A 96 10.85 -14.20 12.03
CA GLY A 96 11.99 -13.30 11.91
C GLY A 96 12.23 -12.48 13.18
N ALA A 97 11.16 -11.94 13.77
CA ALA A 97 11.22 -11.18 15.03
C ALA A 97 11.66 -12.06 16.20
N TYR A 98 11.16 -13.29 16.28
CA TYR A 98 11.54 -14.25 17.33
C TYR A 98 13.01 -14.66 17.23
N LEU A 99 13.51 -14.92 16.02
CA LEU A 99 14.92 -15.22 15.76
C LEU A 99 15.82 -13.99 16.05
N GLY A 100 15.28 -12.77 15.93
CA GLY A 100 15.92 -11.53 16.30
C GLY A 100 16.00 -11.28 17.81
N GLY A 101 15.48 -12.20 18.65
CA GLY A 101 15.59 -12.14 20.11
C GLY A 101 14.40 -11.48 20.82
N LEU A 102 13.30 -11.19 20.11
CA LEU A 102 12.08 -10.69 20.76
C LEU A 102 11.30 -11.82 21.47
N SER A 103 10.56 -11.46 22.51
CA SER A 103 9.67 -12.40 23.18
C SER A 103 8.56 -12.90 22.22
N LYS A 104 7.93 -14.03 22.54
CA LYS A 104 6.86 -14.60 21.71
C LYS A 104 5.70 -13.63 21.47
N ARG A 105 5.32 -12.83 22.49
CA ARG A 105 4.25 -11.84 22.38
C ARG A 105 4.64 -10.67 21.48
N GLU A 106 5.83 -10.14 21.67
CA GLU A 106 6.37 -9.06 20.83
C GLU A 106 6.53 -9.51 19.38
N SER A 107 7.01 -10.73 19.15
CA SER A 107 7.15 -11.31 17.81
C SER A 107 5.80 -11.44 17.09
N LEU A 108 4.74 -11.87 17.78
CA LEU A 108 3.39 -11.88 17.24
C LEU A 108 2.85 -10.48 16.99
N ALA A 109 3.13 -9.53 17.88
CA ALA A 109 2.73 -8.14 17.69
C ALA A 109 3.39 -7.54 16.43
N VAL A 110 4.68 -7.80 16.21
CA VAL A 110 5.39 -7.43 14.97
C VAL A 110 4.75 -8.08 13.75
N GLY A 111 4.42 -9.38 13.83
CA GLY A 111 3.74 -10.10 12.75
C GLY A 111 2.41 -9.47 12.36
N PHE A 112 1.57 -9.12 13.33
CA PHE A 112 0.30 -8.43 13.09
C PHE A 112 0.51 -6.99 12.60
N GLY A 113 1.45 -6.25 13.16
CA GLY A 113 1.79 -4.90 12.73
C GLY A 113 2.24 -4.85 11.27
N MET A 114 3.12 -5.76 10.88
CA MET A 114 3.61 -5.87 9.51
C MET A 114 2.56 -6.40 8.51
N ASN A 115 1.44 -6.92 8.98
CA ASN A 115 0.37 -7.36 8.10
C ASN A 115 -0.51 -6.20 7.60
N ALA A 116 -0.36 -4.99 8.15
CA ALA A 116 -0.99 -3.80 7.60
C ALA A 116 -0.54 -3.58 6.17
N ARG A 117 -1.50 -3.44 5.25
CA ARG A 117 -1.27 -3.21 3.84
C ARG A 117 -1.90 -1.88 3.45
N GLY A 118 -1.20 -1.14 2.61
CA GLY A 118 -1.62 0.22 2.26
C GLY A 118 -2.00 0.37 0.80
N ALA A 119 -2.11 1.64 0.38
CA ALA A 119 -2.42 2.03 -0.99
C ALA A 119 -1.45 1.44 -2.03
N MET A 120 -0.20 1.12 -1.66
CA MET A 120 0.80 0.55 -2.58
C MET A 120 0.36 -0.77 -3.22
N GLU A 121 -0.30 -1.66 -2.47
CA GLU A 121 -0.80 -2.92 -3.04
C GLU A 121 -1.95 -2.70 -4.01
N ILE A 122 -2.82 -1.74 -3.70
CA ILE A 122 -3.92 -1.37 -4.60
C ILE A 122 -3.36 -0.75 -5.89
N ILE A 123 -2.33 0.09 -5.76
CA ILE A 123 -1.63 0.68 -6.91
C ILE A 123 -1.00 -0.43 -7.78
N LEU A 124 -0.25 -1.35 -7.18
CA LEU A 124 0.35 -2.49 -7.89
C LEU A 124 -0.72 -3.38 -8.52
N GLY A 125 -1.80 -3.66 -7.81
CA GLY A 125 -2.95 -4.38 -8.35
C GLY A 125 -3.58 -3.68 -9.56
N THR A 126 -3.71 -2.35 -9.51
CA THR A 126 -4.22 -1.55 -10.64
C THR A 126 -3.29 -1.64 -11.86
N LEU A 127 -1.97 -1.60 -11.62
CA LEU A 127 -0.99 -1.76 -12.70
C LEU A 127 -1.07 -3.15 -13.34
N ALA A 128 -1.19 -4.19 -12.51
CA ALA A 128 -1.31 -5.58 -12.96
C ALA A 128 -2.62 -5.78 -13.75
N LEU A 129 -3.73 -5.19 -13.30
CA LEU A 129 -5.01 -5.22 -14.01
C LEU A 129 -4.92 -4.52 -15.37
N ASN A 130 -4.33 -3.31 -15.41
CA ASN A 130 -4.15 -2.56 -16.66
C ASN A 130 -3.21 -3.26 -17.65
N ALA A 131 -2.23 -4.00 -17.15
CA ALA A 131 -1.32 -4.82 -17.94
C ALA A 131 -1.92 -6.17 -18.38
N GLY A 132 -3.15 -6.51 -17.95
CA GLY A 132 -3.81 -7.77 -18.25
C GLY A 132 -3.18 -8.99 -17.54
N LEU A 133 -2.38 -8.77 -16.50
CA LEU A 133 -1.73 -9.84 -15.72
C LEU A 133 -2.68 -10.49 -14.71
N ILE A 134 -3.68 -9.77 -14.25
CA ILE A 134 -4.74 -10.23 -13.36
C ILE A 134 -6.10 -9.82 -13.92
N ASP A 135 -7.14 -10.56 -13.54
CA ASP A 135 -8.52 -10.24 -13.85
C ASP A 135 -9.17 -9.33 -12.78
N GLU A 136 -10.37 -8.84 -13.06
CA GLU A 136 -11.09 -7.96 -12.13
C GLU A 136 -11.43 -8.67 -10.80
N LYS A 137 -11.68 -9.99 -10.82
CA LYS A 137 -11.97 -10.76 -9.59
C LYS A 137 -10.77 -10.80 -8.67
N MET A 138 -9.57 -11.05 -9.23
CA MET A 138 -8.33 -11.03 -8.45
C MET A 138 -8.04 -9.62 -7.92
N PHE A 139 -8.29 -8.58 -8.72
CA PHE A 139 -8.13 -7.20 -8.28
C PHE A 139 -9.07 -6.87 -7.10
N VAL A 140 -10.34 -7.26 -7.18
CA VAL A 140 -11.31 -7.10 -6.08
C VAL A 140 -10.83 -7.83 -4.82
N ALA A 141 -10.34 -9.06 -4.97
CA ALA A 141 -9.80 -9.84 -3.85
C ALA A 141 -8.60 -9.13 -3.18
N LEU A 142 -7.68 -8.55 -3.97
CA LEU A 142 -6.54 -7.78 -3.45
C LEU A 142 -6.98 -6.52 -2.71
N VAL A 143 -7.97 -5.78 -3.22
CA VAL A 143 -8.49 -4.57 -2.57
C VAL A 143 -9.16 -4.93 -1.24
N VAL A 144 -10.02 -5.95 -1.22
CA VAL A 144 -10.69 -6.42 0.01
C VAL A 144 -9.65 -6.90 1.03
N MET A 145 -8.66 -7.67 0.58
CA MET A 145 -7.55 -8.10 1.43
C MET A 145 -6.80 -6.91 2.04
N ALA A 146 -6.47 -5.89 1.26
CA ALA A 146 -5.75 -4.71 1.74
C ALA A 146 -6.56 -3.96 2.81
N ILE A 147 -7.86 -3.80 2.63
CA ILE A 147 -8.76 -3.14 3.59
C ILE A 147 -8.83 -3.95 4.88
N VAL A 148 -9.15 -5.26 4.78
CA VAL A 148 -9.34 -6.13 5.95
C VAL A 148 -8.06 -6.23 6.77
N THR A 149 -6.91 -6.46 6.12
CA THR A 149 -5.63 -6.58 6.83
C THR A 149 -5.22 -5.27 7.51
N SER A 150 -5.47 -4.12 6.90
CA SER A 150 -5.20 -2.81 7.50
C SER A 150 -6.08 -2.56 8.72
N MET A 151 -7.37 -2.90 8.66
CA MET A 151 -8.29 -2.75 9.78
C MET A 151 -7.97 -3.68 10.95
N MET A 152 -7.51 -4.90 10.67
CA MET A 152 -7.19 -5.90 11.69
C MET A 152 -5.83 -5.65 12.38
N SER A 153 -4.87 -5.11 11.67
CA SER A 153 -3.47 -5.01 12.11
C SER A 153 -3.32 -4.22 13.43
N GLY A 154 -3.86 -3.02 13.52
CA GLY A 154 -3.75 -2.15 14.70
C GLY A 154 -4.33 -2.76 15.97
N PRO A 155 -5.62 -3.15 15.98
CA PRO A 155 -6.25 -3.77 17.14
C PRO A 155 -5.58 -5.07 17.61
N LEU A 156 -5.17 -5.94 16.67
CA LEU A 156 -4.50 -7.21 17.00
C LEU A 156 -3.10 -6.98 17.55
N MET A 157 -2.33 -6.06 16.98
CA MET A 157 -1.02 -5.69 17.48
C MET A 157 -1.12 -5.17 18.93
N LYS A 158 -2.05 -4.26 19.20
CA LYS A 158 -2.26 -3.71 20.54
C LYS A 158 -2.63 -4.80 21.55
N LYS A 159 -3.54 -5.72 21.19
CA LYS A 159 -3.95 -6.84 22.05
C LYS A 159 -2.81 -7.81 22.39
N MET A 160 -1.77 -7.89 21.57
CA MET A 160 -0.60 -8.74 21.85
C MET A 160 0.41 -8.07 22.76
N LEU A 161 0.42 -6.72 22.83
CA LEU A 161 1.33 -5.94 23.66
C LEU A 161 0.77 -5.66 25.05
N ASP A 162 -0.56 -5.61 25.21
CA ASP A 162 -1.26 -5.56 26.49
C ASP A 162 -1.27 -6.96 27.15
#